data_9bebbfa49771e3227ade2be7aea5e32e
#
_entry.id   9bebbfa49771e3227ade2be7aea5e32e
#
_cell.length_a   1.000
_cell.length_b   1.000
_cell.length_c   1.000
_cell.angle_alpha   90.00
_cell.angle_beta   90.00
_cell.angle_gamma   90.00
#
_symmetry.space_group_name_H-M   'P 1'
#
loop_
_entity.id
_entity.type
_entity.pdbx_description
1 polymer ?
#
loop_
_entity_poly.entity_id
_entity_poly.type
_entity_poly.pdbx_seq_one_letter_code
_entity_poly.pdbx_strand_id
1 'polypeptide(L)'
;QKILINGKKEPLFPGVFGIFGHGNVACLGQALEESKKELPTYRGHHEQNMALTGIGYARAKRRQQIFVATSSVGPGATNMVTAAAVALSNRLPILFLPGDTYANRMPDPVLQQVEHFNNPGITANDAFKPVTRYFDRITRPEQIIQSFPAAVQTMLDPADCGPACI
;
A
#
# COMPACT_ATOMS: atom_id res chain seq x y z
N GLN A 1 6.27 -13.84 4.40
CA GLN A 1 5.79 -14.93 3.54
C GLN A 1 6.84 -15.23 2.47
N LYS A 2 7.17 -16.53 2.28
CA LYS A 2 8.12 -16.99 1.26
C LYS A 2 7.40 -17.81 0.20
N ILE A 3 7.80 -17.66 -1.04
CA ILE A 3 7.28 -18.39 -2.20
C ILE A 3 8.43 -19.13 -2.89
N LEU A 4 8.09 -20.10 -3.73
CA LEU A 4 9.06 -20.80 -4.54
C LEU A 4 9.20 -20.13 -5.92
N ILE A 5 10.41 -19.61 -6.20
CA ILE A 5 10.77 -19.07 -7.51
C ILE A 5 11.94 -19.89 -8.04
N ASN A 6 11.73 -20.57 -9.15
CA ASN A 6 12.76 -21.44 -9.75
C ASN A 6 13.40 -22.42 -8.75
N GLY A 7 12.58 -23.00 -7.85
CA GLY A 7 13.03 -23.95 -6.84
C GLY A 7 13.69 -23.34 -5.60
N LYS A 8 13.84 -22.02 -5.54
CA LYS A 8 14.38 -21.31 -4.37
C LYS A 8 13.26 -20.65 -3.56
N LYS A 9 13.39 -20.67 -2.23
CA LYS A 9 12.49 -19.95 -1.33
C LYS A 9 12.88 -18.48 -1.29
N GLU A 10 12.07 -17.64 -1.91
CA GLU A 10 12.25 -16.18 -1.97
C GLU A 10 11.11 -15.46 -1.19
N PRO A 11 11.35 -14.25 -0.66
CA PRO A 11 10.28 -13.48 -0.08
C PRO A 11 9.27 -13.05 -1.14
N LEU A 12 7.97 -13.14 -0.84
CA LEU A 12 6.93 -12.55 -1.69
C LEU A 12 7.07 -11.03 -1.73
N PHE A 13 7.31 -10.44 -0.55
CA PHE A 13 7.56 -9.01 -0.41
C PHE A 13 9.06 -8.79 -0.14
N PRO A 14 9.85 -8.39 -1.14
CA PRO A 14 11.29 -8.18 -0.97
C PRO A 14 11.62 -6.87 -0.28
N GLY A 15 10.65 -5.97 -0.11
CA GLY A 15 10.83 -4.70 0.59
C GLY A 15 9.63 -3.79 0.54
N VAL A 16 9.76 -2.69 1.25
CA VAL A 16 8.76 -1.62 1.35
C VAL A 16 9.39 -0.32 0.89
N PHE A 17 8.72 0.41 0.00
CA PHE A 17 9.01 1.81 -0.24
C PHE A 17 8.17 2.67 0.69
N GLY A 18 8.78 3.65 1.36
CA GLY A 18 8.06 4.48 2.32
C GLY A 18 8.47 5.95 2.28
N ILE A 19 7.46 6.81 2.40
CA ILE A 19 7.59 8.23 2.78
C ILE A 19 6.65 8.43 3.94
N PHE A 20 7.21 8.41 5.15
CA PHE A 20 6.42 8.44 6.38
C PHE A 20 6.02 9.85 6.77
N GLY A 21 4.90 9.96 7.43
CA GLY A 21 4.41 11.16 8.06
C GLY A 21 3.64 10.83 9.34
N HIS A 22 2.98 11.82 9.94
CA HIS A 22 2.28 11.67 11.21
C HIS A 22 1.15 10.63 11.17
N GLY A 23 0.69 10.20 10.00
CA GLY A 23 -0.35 9.18 9.86
C GLY A 23 0.14 7.74 10.01
N ASN A 24 1.45 7.46 9.82
CA ASN A 24 1.94 6.08 9.79
C ASN A 24 3.35 5.88 10.36
N VAL A 25 4.05 6.94 10.78
CA VAL A 25 5.43 6.82 11.28
C VAL A 25 5.51 6.11 12.62
N ALA A 26 4.56 6.36 13.53
CA ALA A 26 4.60 5.83 14.88
C ALA A 26 4.33 4.33 14.97
N CYS A 27 3.42 3.80 14.13
CA CYS A 27 3.04 2.39 14.16
C CYS A 27 3.74 1.59 13.06
N LEU A 28 3.37 1.85 11.82
CA LEU A 28 3.92 1.11 10.69
C LEU A 28 5.43 1.35 10.53
N GLY A 29 5.87 2.62 10.63
CA GLY A 29 7.28 2.96 10.50
C GLY A 29 8.14 2.31 11.59
N GLN A 30 7.66 2.27 12.82
CA GLN A 30 8.35 1.59 13.93
C GLN A 30 8.43 0.08 13.67
N ALA A 31 7.32 -0.56 13.30
CA ALA A 31 7.29 -2.00 13.01
C ALA A 31 8.25 -2.38 11.86
N LEU A 32 8.34 -1.53 10.83
CA LEU A 32 9.28 -1.74 9.73
C LEU A 32 10.74 -1.57 10.16
N GLU A 33 11.05 -0.62 11.04
CA GLU A 33 12.40 -0.47 11.60
C GLU A 33 12.80 -1.70 12.44
N GLU A 34 11.88 -2.23 13.25
CA GLU A 34 12.11 -3.44 14.03
C GLU A 34 12.32 -4.68 13.15
N SER A 35 11.64 -4.74 12.01
CA SER A 35 11.65 -5.87 11.06
C SER A 35 12.62 -5.68 9.89
N LYS A 36 13.49 -4.67 9.89
CA LYS A 36 14.31 -4.27 8.73
C LYS A 36 15.25 -5.35 8.18
N LYS A 37 15.60 -6.34 8.99
CA LYS A 37 16.44 -7.46 8.56
C LYS A 37 15.67 -8.44 7.65
N GLU A 38 14.38 -8.64 7.92
CA GLU A 38 13.51 -9.55 7.18
C GLU A 38 12.75 -8.83 6.06
N LEU A 39 12.41 -7.55 6.29
CA LEU A 39 11.64 -6.71 5.36
C LEU A 39 12.30 -5.33 5.22
N PRO A 40 13.29 -5.20 4.32
CA PRO A 40 13.99 -3.94 4.11
C PRO A 40 13.05 -2.80 3.70
N THR A 41 13.26 -1.62 4.27
CA THR A 41 12.51 -0.41 3.93
C THR A 41 13.42 0.56 3.17
N TYR A 42 12.93 1.02 2.04
CA TYR A 42 13.61 1.97 1.17
C TYR A 42 12.88 3.30 1.21
N ARG A 43 13.58 4.35 1.61
CA ARG A 43 13.02 5.69 1.62
C ARG A 43 12.91 6.26 0.21
N GLY A 44 11.69 6.65 -0.17
CA GLY A 44 11.45 7.39 -1.41
C GLY A 44 11.63 8.90 -1.23
N HIS A 45 11.73 9.62 -2.34
CA HIS A 45 11.71 11.08 -2.39
C HIS A 45 10.41 11.64 -3.02
N HIS A 46 9.61 10.76 -3.63
CA HIS A 46 8.36 11.11 -4.29
C HIS A 46 7.47 9.87 -4.35
N GLU A 47 6.26 9.96 -3.82
CA GLU A 47 5.39 8.81 -3.59
C GLU A 47 5.01 8.08 -4.89
N GLN A 48 4.67 8.83 -5.93
CA GLN A 48 4.35 8.25 -7.23
C GLN A 48 5.56 7.49 -7.81
N ASN A 49 6.76 8.08 -7.73
CA ASN A 49 7.96 7.47 -8.30
C ASN A 49 8.36 6.19 -7.56
N MET A 50 8.27 6.15 -6.23
CA MET A 50 8.58 4.94 -5.47
C MET A 50 7.58 3.82 -5.78
N ALA A 51 6.30 4.14 -5.92
CA ALA A 51 5.27 3.17 -6.31
C ALA A 51 5.51 2.66 -7.74
N LEU A 52 5.81 3.53 -8.70
CA LEU A 52 6.17 3.13 -10.07
C LEU A 52 7.43 2.25 -10.11
N THR A 53 8.41 2.50 -9.23
CA THR A 53 9.59 1.65 -9.10
C THR A 53 9.20 0.23 -8.64
N GLY A 54 8.32 0.12 -7.64
CA GLY A 54 7.78 -1.17 -7.17
C GLY A 54 7.02 -1.92 -8.27
N ILE A 55 6.23 -1.21 -9.08
CA ILE A 55 5.49 -1.76 -10.22
C ILE A 55 6.48 -2.25 -11.30
N GLY A 56 7.51 -1.46 -11.61
CA GLY A 56 8.58 -1.85 -12.54
C GLY A 56 9.32 -3.11 -12.08
N TYR A 57 9.58 -3.21 -10.78
CA TYR A 57 10.17 -4.41 -10.18
C TYR A 57 9.26 -5.65 -10.34
N ALA A 58 7.98 -5.53 -10.01
CA ALA A 58 7.01 -6.62 -10.17
C ALA A 58 6.93 -7.09 -11.63
N ARG A 59 6.98 -6.16 -12.58
CA ARG A 59 7.04 -6.47 -14.02
C ARG A 59 8.32 -7.25 -14.38
N ALA A 60 9.48 -6.79 -13.93
CA ALA A 60 10.77 -7.44 -14.16
C ALA A 60 10.82 -8.85 -13.54
N LYS A 61 10.18 -9.04 -12.39
CA LYS A 61 10.02 -10.32 -11.70
C LYS A 61 8.84 -11.17 -12.18
N ARG A 62 8.21 -10.81 -13.29
CA ARG A 62 7.07 -11.54 -13.88
C ARG A 62 5.94 -11.76 -12.87
N ARG A 63 5.64 -10.75 -12.05
CA ARG A 63 4.61 -10.75 -10.98
C ARG A 63 4.87 -11.73 -9.82
N GLN A 64 6.05 -12.32 -9.73
CA GLN A 64 6.39 -13.30 -8.68
C GLN A 64 6.80 -12.65 -7.37
N GLN A 65 7.23 -11.38 -7.39
CA GLN A 65 7.56 -10.61 -6.19
C GLN A 65 6.91 -9.24 -6.26
N ILE A 66 6.45 -8.76 -5.11
CA ILE A 66 5.58 -7.59 -4.98
C ILE A 66 6.20 -6.62 -3.98
N PHE A 67 6.36 -5.36 -4.34
CA PHE A 67 6.71 -4.32 -3.38
C PHE A 67 5.48 -3.76 -2.69
N VAL A 68 5.69 -3.27 -1.48
CA VAL A 68 4.74 -2.46 -0.73
C VAL A 68 5.11 -0.99 -0.91
N ALA A 69 4.13 -0.11 -1.05
CA ALA A 69 4.31 1.33 -1.03
C ALA A 69 3.46 1.95 0.07
N THR A 70 4.08 2.67 0.98
CA THR A 70 3.39 3.37 2.06
C THR A 70 3.73 4.85 2.06
N SER A 71 2.76 5.69 2.39
CA SER A 71 2.91 7.13 2.42
C SER A 71 2.20 7.76 3.61
N SER A 72 2.48 9.02 3.87
CA SER A 72 1.69 9.84 4.76
C SER A 72 0.25 9.98 4.26
N VAL A 73 -0.60 10.56 5.09
CA VAL A 73 -2.03 10.83 4.80
C VAL A 73 -2.22 11.89 3.71
N GLY A 74 -3.42 12.00 3.18
CA GLY A 74 -3.85 13.11 2.33
C GLY A 74 -3.05 13.22 1.03
N PRO A 75 -2.34 14.34 0.78
CA PRO A 75 -1.59 14.55 -0.46
C PRO A 75 -0.52 13.50 -0.74
N GLY A 76 0.14 12.98 0.31
CA GLY A 76 1.10 11.89 0.17
C GLY A 76 0.45 10.62 -0.37
N ALA A 77 -0.72 10.27 0.16
CA ALA A 77 -1.50 9.12 -0.30
C ALA A 77 -2.00 9.33 -1.73
N THR A 78 -2.64 10.46 -2.03
CA THR A 78 -3.19 10.74 -3.36
C THR A 78 -2.12 10.81 -4.45
N ASN A 79 -0.88 11.18 -4.10
CA ASN A 79 0.23 11.18 -5.05
C ASN A 79 0.58 9.77 -5.58
N MET A 80 0.13 8.69 -4.93
CA MET A 80 0.30 7.31 -5.42
C MET A 80 -0.84 6.83 -6.35
N VAL A 81 -1.95 7.55 -6.45
CA VAL A 81 -3.14 7.13 -7.20
C VAL A 81 -2.84 6.92 -8.69
N THR A 82 -2.03 7.80 -9.29
CA THR A 82 -1.58 7.62 -10.68
C THR A 82 -0.81 6.32 -10.88
N ALA A 83 0.07 5.99 -9.93
CA ALA A 83 0.81 4.73 -9.99
C ALA A 83 -0.13 3.51 -9.85
N ALA A 84 -1.16 3.60 -8.99
CA ALA A 84 -2.17 2.55 -8.88
C ALA A 84 -2.92 2.34 -10.20
N ALA A 85 -3.31 3.42 -10.90
CA ALA A 85 -3.94 3.34 -12.21
C ALA A 85 -3.02 2.69 -13.26
N VAL A 86 -1.72 3.01 -13.25
CA VAL A 86 -0.72 2.35 -14.11
C VAL A 86 -0.62 0.86 -13.79
N ALA A 87 -0.59 0.49 -12.52
CA ALA A 87 -0.55 -0.91 -12.11
C ALA A 87 -1.81 -1.67 -12.56
N LEU A 88 -2.99 -1.06 -12.36
CA LEU A 88 -4.26 -1.65 -12.75
C LEU A 88 -4.34 -1.90 -14.26
N SER A 89 -4.02 -0.89 -15.08
CA SER A 89 -4.08 -0.98 -16.53
C SER A 89 -3.11 -2.03 -17.11
N ASN A 90 -1.99 -2.27 -16.43
CA ASN A 90 -0.97 -3.24 -16.83
C ASN A 90 -1.11 -4.60 -16.13
N ARG A 91 -2.10 -4.79 -15.27
CA ARG A 91 -2.29 -6.00 -14.44
C ARG A 91 -1.02 -6.37 -13.67
N LEU A 92 -0.42 -5.38 -13.00
CA LEU A 92 0.78 -5.55 -12.20
C LEU A 92 0.45 -5.43 -10.71
N PRO A 93 0.97 -6.33 -9.87
CA PRO A 93 0.71 -6.29 -8.45
C PRO A 93 1.59 -5.26 -7.75
N ILE A 94 0.99 -4.53 -6.84
CA ILE A 94 1.64 -3.71 -5.82
C ILE A 94 0.68 -3.57 -4.65
N LEU A 95 1.19 -3.56 -3.42
CA LEU A 95 0.40 -3.29 -2.23
C LEU A 95 0.58 -1.85 -1.80
N PHE A 96 -0.50 -1.09 -1.76
CA PHE A 96 -0.55 0.26 -1.19
C PHE A 96 -1.03 0.21 0.26
N LEU A 97 -0.29 0.86 1.15
CA LEU A 97 -0.64 1.05 2.56
C LEU A 97 -0.54 2.55 2.89
N PRO A 98 -1.43 3.38 2.36
CA PRO A 98 -1.43 4.80 2.66
C PRO A 98 -1.91 5.06 4.09
N GLY A 99 -1.37 6.09 4.75
CA GLY A 99 -1.98 6.60 5.98
C GLY A 99 -3.39 7.14 5.71
N ASP A 100 -4.26 7.08 6.72
CA ASP A 100 -5.63 7.59 6.63
C ASP A 100 -5.98 8.46 7.85
N THR A 101 -7.20 8.96 7.88
CA THR A 101 -7.74 9.71 9.02
C THR A 101 -7.88 8.84 10.26
N TYR A 102 -8.01 9.45 11.42
CA TYR A 102 -8.24 8.70 12.66
C TYR A 102 -9.56 7.93 12.62
N ALA A 103 -9.49 6.63 12.91
CA ALA A 103 -10.65 5.75 12.84
C ALA A 103 -11.64 5.95 14.00
N ASN A 104 -11.20 6.55 15.11
CA ASN A 104 -11.95 6.58 16.37
C ASN A 104 -12.44 7.98 16.78
N ARG A 105 -12.29 8.97 15.92
CA ARG A 105 -12.78 10.32 16.20
C ARG A 105 -13.26 11.04 14.95
N MET A 106 -14.04 12.09 15.14
CA MET A 106 -14.41 12.99 14.05
C MET A 106 -13.18 13.66 13.44
N PRO A 107 -13.15 13.87 12.12
CA PRO A 107 -12.07 14.59 11.47
C PRO A 107 -11.92 16.00 12.06
N ASP A 108 -10.70 16.31 12.48
CA ASP A 108 -10.27 17.66 12.86
C ASP A 108 -9.21 18.14 11.88
N PRO A 109 -9.07 19.45 11.66
CA PRO A 109 -7.98 19.97 10.86
C PRO A 109 -6.64 19.57 11.47
N VAL A 110 -5.95 18.67 10.81
CA VAL A 110 -4.58 18.27 11.16
C VAL A 110 -3.71 18.34 9.90
N LEU A 111 -2.41 18.39 10.09
CA LEU A 111 -1.47 18.51 9.01
C LEU A 111 -1.69 17.41 7.96
N GLN A 112 -1.84 17.80 6.70
CA GLN A 112 -1.98 16.94 5.52
C GLN A 112 -3.27 16.09 5.45
N GLN A 113 -4.18 16.18 6.39
CA GLN A 113 -5.47 15.53 6.23
C GLN A 113 -6.36 16.31 5.26
N VAL A 114 -7.10 15.56 4.42
CA VAL A 114 -8.11 16.09 3.50
C VAL A 114 -9.45 15.59 4.00
N GLU A 115 -10.06 16.37 4.89
CA GLU A 115 -11.29 15.98 5.57
C GLU A 115 -12.53 16.45 4.82
N HIS A 116 -13.59 15.69 5.00
CA HIS A 116 -14.95 16.05 4.63
C HIS A 116 -15.78 16.21 5.90
N PHE A 117 -15.88 17.42 6.43
CA PHE A 117 -16.59 17.70 7.69
C PHE A 117 -18.05 17.24 7.69
N ASN A 118 -18.72 17.32 6.54
CA ASN A 118 -20.12 16.89 6.38
C ASN A 118 -20.25 15.40 6.03
N ASN A 119 -19.16 14.70 5.72
CA ASN A 119 -19.17 13.29 5.38
C ASN A 119 -17.88 12.61 5.83
N PRO A 120 -17.77 12.27 7.11
CA PRO A 120 -16.56 11.67 7.67
C PRO A 120 -16.23 10.26 7.12
N GLY A 121 -17.16 9.64 6.39
CA GLY A 121 -16.93 8.36 5.71
C GLY A 121 -16.12 8.49 4.42
N ILE A 122 -15.87 9.69 3.91
CA ILE A 122 -15.05 9.95 2.72
C ILE A 122 -13.65 10.42 3.17
N THR A 123 -12.62 9.75 2.70
CA THR A 123 -11.23 10.17 2.90
C THR A 123 -10.49 10.28 1.57
N ALA A 124 -9.30 10.88 1.57
CA ALA A 124 -8.46 10.96 0.39
C ALA A 124 -8.17 9.57 -0.22
N ASN A 125 -8.13 8.52 0.60
CA ASN A 125 -7.86 7.15 0.17
C ASN A 125 -9.00 6.53 -0.65
N ASP A 126 -10.20 7.10 -0.64
CA ASP A 126 -11.28 6.64 -1.54
C ASP A 126 -10.91 6.78 -3.02
N ALA A 127 -9.94 7.63 -3.34
CA ALA A 127 -9.41 7.77 -4.70
C ALA A 127 -8.72 6.47 -5.21
N PHE A 128 -8.33 5.55 -4.35
CA PHE A 128 -7.80 4.26 -4.75
C PHE A 128 -8.87 3.27 -5.22
N LYS A 129 -10.13 3.43 -4.82
CA LYS A 129 -11.22 2.49 -5.17
C LYS A 129 -11.33 2.21 -6.66
N PRO A 130 -11.38 3.21 -7.54
CA PRO A 130 -11.55 2.95 -8.98
C PRO A 130 -10.26 2.49 -9.68
N VAL A 131 -9.11 2.54 -9.00
CA VAL A 131 -7.79 2.26 -9.60
C VAL A 131 -7.06 1.08 -8.96
N THR A 132 -7.77 0.29 -8.15
CA THR A 132 -7.23 -0.95 -7.55
C THR A 132 -8.16 -2.14 -7.82
N ARG A 133 -7.61 -3.35 -7.79
CA ARG A 133 -8.40 -4.60 -7.88
C ARG A 133 -8.97 -5.01 -6.53
N TYR A 134 -8.26 -4.68 -5.47
CA TYR A 134 -8.73 -4.87 -4.11
C TYR A 134 -8.57 -3.56 -3.35
N PHE A 135 -9.62 -3.15 -2.68
CA PHE A 135 -9.62 -2.01 -1.78
C PHE A 135 -10.35 -2.38 -0.49
N ASP A 136 -9.69 -2.11 0.62
CA ASP A 136 -10.33 -2.17 1.93
C ASP A 136 -9.86 -1.00 2.78
N ARG A 137 -10.67 -0.60 3.76
CA ARG A 137 -10.30 0.37 4.79
C ARG A 137 -10.46 -0.31 6.13
N ILE A 138 -9.36 -0.57 6.79
CA ILE A 138 -9.36 -1.15 8.12
C ILE A 138 -9.40 -0.04 9.18
N THR A 139 -10.29 -0.18 10.14
CA THR A 139 -10.47 0.74 11.28
C THR A 139 -10.03 0.12 12.60
N ARG A 140 -9.75 -1.17 12.60
CA ARG A 140 -9.25 -1.94 13.73
C ARG A 140 -8.15 -2.89 13.28
N PRO A 141 -7.09 -3.10 14.08
CA PRO A 141 -5.96 -3.95 13.72
C PRO A 141 -6.36 -5.38 13.33
N GLU A 142 -7.38 -5.94 13.97
CA GLU A 142 -7.81 -7.32 13.75
C GLU A 142 -8.35 -7.56 12.33
N GLN A 143 -8.84 -6.52 11.67
CA GLN A 143 -9.35 -6.62 10.29
C GLN A 143 -8.26 -7.01 9.30
N ILE A 144 -6.98 -6.75 9.61
CA ILE A 144 -5.85 -7.14 8.75
C ILE A 144 -5.78 -8.66 8.51
N ILE A 145 -6.29 -9.47 9.46
CA ILE A 145 -6.30 -10.93 9.38
C ILE A 145 -7.11 -11.41 8.17
N GLN A 146 -8.14 -10.67 7.79
CA GLN A 146 -8.98 -10.98 6.62
C GLN A 146 -8.54 -10.18 5.38
N SER A 147 -8.31 -8.88 5.55
CA SER A 147 -7.96 -7.98 4.43
C SER A 147 -6.65 -8.35 3.75
N PHE A 148 -5.61 -8.64 4.53
CA PHE A 148 -4.30 -8.89 3.95
C PHE A 148 -4.23 -10.18 3.10
N PRO A 149 -4.77 -11.33 3.55
CA PRO A 149 -4.84 -12.51 2.69
C PRO A 149 -5.66 -12.30 1.42
N ALA A 150 -6.79 -11.59 1.49
CA ALA A 150 -7.63 -11.28 0.33
C ALA A 150 -6.87 -10.39 -0.69
N ALA A 151 -6.17 -9.36 -0.21
CA ALA A 151 -5.31 -8.52 -1.04
C ALA A 151 -4.20 -9.34 -1.72
N VAL A 152 -3.53 -10.22 -0.96
CA VAL A 152 -2.47 -11.10 -1.51
C VAL A 152 -3.03 -12.05 -2.56
N GLN A 153 -4.20 -12.64 -2.32
CA GLN A 153 -4.86 -13.51 -3.29
C GLN A 153 -5.16 -12.77 -4.59
N THR A 154 -5.70 -11.56 -4.52
CA THR A 154 -5.97 -10.70 -5.68
C THR A 154 -4.69 -10.37 -6.45
N MET A 155 -3.62 -10.00 -5.74
CA MET A 155 -2.34 -9.65 -6.36
C MET A 155 -1.63 -10.83 -7.01
N LEU A 156 -1.91 -12.06 -6.58
CA LEU A 156 -1.33 -13.29 -7.12
C LEU A 156 -2.23 -14.00 -8.13
N ASP A 157 -3.46 -13.52 -8.36
CA ASP A 157 -4.37 -14.11 -9.32
C ASP A 157 -3.79 -14.00 -10.74
N PRO A 158 -3.59 -15.11 -11.46
CA PRO A 158 -3.01 -15.07 -12.80
C PRO A 158 -3.95 -14.46 -13.84
N ALA A 159 -5.26 -14.53 -13.62
CA ALA A 159 -6.27 -14.05 -14.57
C ALA A 159 -6.62 -12.57 -14.31
N ASP A 160 -6.74 -12.15 -13.03
CA ASP A 160 -7.22 -10.81 -12.67
C ASP A 160 -6.25 -10.08 -11.71
N CYS A 161 -4.96 -10.30 -11.90
CA CYS A 161 -3.90 -9.63 -11.15
C CYS A 161 -3.99 -8.11 -11.24
N GLY A 162 -3.73 -7.43 -10.13
CA GLY A 162 -3.67 -5.98 -10.10
C GLY A 162 -3.24 -5.45 -8.73
N PRO A 163 -3.23 -4.11 -8.56
CA PRO A 163 -2.87 -3.48 -7.31
C PRO A 163 -3.93 -3.71 -6.23
N ALA A 164 -3.47 -3.77 -4.99
CA ALA A 164 -4.31 -3.79 -3.81
C ALA A 164 -4.01 -2.56 -2.92
N CYS A 165 -5.02 -2.05 -2.22
CA CYS A 165 -4.91 -0.99 -1.22
C CYS A 165 -5.64 -1.42 0.06
N ILE A 166 -4.98 -1.24 1.22
CA ILE A 166 -5.55 -1.47 2.55
C ILE A 166 -5.30 -0.24 3.42
#